data_88937a37ba70fe1060614d354ac06330
#
_entry.id   88937a37ba70fe1060614d354ac06330
#
_cell.length_a   1.000
_cell.length_b   1.000
_cell.length_c   1.000
_cell.angle_alpha   90.00
_cell.angle_beta   90.00
_cell.angle_gamma   90.00
#
_symmetry.space_group_name_H-M   'P 1'
#
loop_
_entity.id
_entity.type
_entity.pdbx_description
1 polymer ?
#
loop_
_entity_poly.entity_id
_entity_poly.type
_entity_poly.pdbx_seq_one_letter_code
_entity_poly.pdbx_strand_id
1 'polypeptide(L)'
;MKDNRNFEQEPQHSRDYYRARAAQRKRERELKKRHRRIIAAAAALLVLVIVLVVTAVNCVSGCVNTNSVKTNAQQGTAPSATQATEPAKATEPATKAVQNPDGSVKPEYFDDAVFVGDSVTLSFSMYVESQREQGIDCLGKAYVLSAGSLSYTNSAFPVGSENCVLPVYQGVQQPLEDSIAQLGAKKVYIMLGMNDVGAYDIDSVMTNVTTRIGMIKDKSPDARIYLQSVTPLVASKQGEYLNNEVIRSFNERMKSYAEQNNYPYLDIYSVLADENGYLREEYCSDPDGMGMHLTMAADAAWEEYLLKHPEGK
;
A
#
# COMPACT_ATOMS: atom_id res chain seq x y z
N MET A 1 -9.61 -40.64 16.12
CA MET A 1 -10.69 -40.01 15.34
C MET A 1 -10.04 -38.98 14.45
N LYS A 2 -9.97 -39.23 13.13
CA LYS A 2 -9.41 -38.29 12.14
C LYS A 2 -10.50 -37.28 11.79
N ASP A 3 -10.26 -36.04 12.10
CA ASP A 3 -11.15 -34.92 11.75
C ASP A 3 -10.99 -34.64 10.24
N ASN A 4 -11.90 -35.20 9.46
CA ASN A 4 -12.06 -34.90 8.02
C ASN A 4 -12.88 -33.62 7.91
N ARG A 5 -12.23 -32.45 8.02
CA ARG A 5 -12.84 -31.20 7.55
C ARG A 5 -12.84 -31.25 6.03
N ASN A 6 -14.03 -31.50 5.46
CA ASN A 6 -14.31 -31.28 4.05
C ASN A 6 -14.00 -29.82 3.73
N PHE A 7 -12.92 -29.58 2.97
CA PHE A 7 -12.78 -28.34 2.21
C PHE A 7 -13.91 -28.35 1.19
N GLU A 8 -14.98 -27.62 1.48
CA GLU A 8 -16.02 -27.33 0.49
C GLU A 8 -15.35 -26.74 -0.74
N GLN A 9 -15.70 -27.27 -1.90
CA GLN A 9 -15.12 -26.84 -3.18
C GLN A 9 -15.44 -25.36 -3.35
N GLU A 10 -14.40 -24.54 -3.49
CA GLU A 10 -14.57 -23.12 -3.84
C GLU A 10 -15.55 -22.96 -5.00
N PRO A 11 -16.45 -21.96 -4.96
CA PRO A 11 -17.38 -21.69 -6.05
C PRO A 11 -16.62 -21.56 -7.37
N GLN A 12 -17.14 -22.18 -8.45
CA GLN A 12 -16.51 -22.19 -9.77
C GLN A 12 -16.18 -20.77 -10.27
N HIS A 13 -17.03 -19.82 -9.94
CA HIS A 13 -16.88 -18.40 -10.18
C HIS A 13 -15.62 -17.78 -9.55
N SER A 14 -15.33 -18.07 -8.30
CA SER A 14 -14.12 -17.66 -7.60
C SER A 14 -12.87 -18.15 -8.35
N ARG A 15 -12.86 -19.41 -8.77
CA ARG A 15 -11.75 -20.03 -9.53
C ARG A 15 -11.52 -19.37 -10.88
N ASP A 16 -12.57 -19.01 -11.61
CA ASP A 16 -12.44 -18.38 -12.94
C ASP A 16 -11.99 -16.93 -12.84
N TYR A 17 -12.43 -16.18 -11.84
CA TYR A 17 -11.93 -14.86 -11.51
C TYR A 17 -10.42 -14.88 -11.20
N TYR A 18 -9.96 -15.79 -10.32
CA TYR A 18 -8.54 -15.91 -10.00
C TYR A 18 -7.69 -16.39 -11.17
N ARG A 19 -8.21 -17.27 -12.03
CA ARG A 19 -7.53 -17.69 -13.28
C ARG A 19 -7.36 -16.54 -14.25
N ALA A 20 -8.39 -15.75 -14.48
CA ALA A 20 -8.33 -14.56 -15.33
C ALA A 20 -7.31 -13.55 -14.79
N ARG A 21 -7.32 -13.32 -13.48
CA ARG A 21 -6.40 -12.40 -12.80
C ARG A 21 -4.96 -12.92 -12.75
N ALA A 22 -4.76 -14.21 -12.56
CA ALA A 22 -3.44 -14.85 -12.66
C ALA A 22 -2.87 -14.72 -14.10
N ALA A 23 -3.70 -14.88 -15.12
CA ALA A 23 -3.32 -14.68 -16.51
C ALA A 23 -2.92 -13.22 -16.80
N GLN A 24 -3.64 -12.26 -16.25
CA GLN A 24 -3.33 -10.83 -16.34
C GLN A 24 -1.97 -10.52 -15.68
N ARG A 25 -1.77 -10.96 -14.42
CA ARG A 25 -0.48 -10.81 -13.72
C ARG A 25 0.69 -11.46 -14.49
N LYS A 26 0.47 -12.61 -15.13
CA LYS A 26 1.49 -13.26 -15.95
C LYS A 26 1.86 -12.39 -17.15
N ARG A 27 0.87 -11.79 -17.84
CA ARG A 27 1.10 -10.84 -18.95
C ARG A 27 1.88 -9.61 -18.49
N GLU A 28 1.52 -9.03 -17.35
CA GLU A 28 2.23 -7.87 -16.76
C GLU A 28 3.69 -8.21 -16.41
N ARG A 29 3.93 -9.39 -15.81
CA ARG A 29 5.29 -9.86 -15.51
C ARG A 29 6.12 -10.03 -16.79
N GLU A 30 5.55 -10.58 -17.85
CA GLU A 30 6.24 -10.74 -19.14
C GLU A 30 6.51 -9.36 -19.79
N LEU A 31 5.58 -8.41 -19.71
CA LEU A 31 5.80 -7.03 -20.16
C LEU A 31 6.92 -6.34 -19.36
N LYS A 32 6.92 -6.47 -18.03
CA LYS A 32 8.00 -5.94 -17.18
C LYS A 32 9.35 -6.58 -17.48
N LYS A 33 9.41 -7.90 -17.72
CA LYS A 33 10.63 -8.58 -18.14
C LYS A 33 11.11 -8.08 -19.50
N ARG A 34 10.20 -7.89 -20.46
CA ARG A 34 10.50 -7.34 -21.78
C ARG A 34 11.06 -5.92 -21.67
N HIS A 35 10.44 -5.07 -20.86
CA HIS A 35 10.93 -3.71 -20.59
C HIS A 35 12.34 -3.71 -19.97
N ARG A 36 12.56 -4.53 -18.93
CA ARG A 36 13.89 -4.68 -18.33
C ARG A 36 14.95 -5.13 -19.32
N ARG A 37 14.62 -6.04 -20.24
CA ARG A 37 15.54 -6.49 -21.31
C ARG A 37 15.84 -5.35 -22.29
N ILE A 38 14.86 -4.54 -22.66
CA ILE A 38 15.04 -3.37 -23.53
C ILE A 38 15.95 -2.34 -22.83
N ILE A 39 15.71 -2.02 -21.58
CA ILE A 39 16.54 -1.08 -20.81
C ILE A 39 17.98 -1.62 -20.67
N ALA A 40 18.15 -2.90 -20.37
CA ALA A 40 19.48 -3.52 -20.29
C ALA A 40 20.22 -3.50 -21.65
N ALA A 41 19.52 -3.74 -22.76
CA ALA A 41 20.10 -3.67 -24.10
C ALA A 41 20.49 -2.22 -24.46
N ALA A 42 19.65 -1.24 -24.11
CA ALA A 42 19.95 0.18 -24.32
C ALA A 42 21.15 0.63 -23.48
N ALA A 43 21.25 0.20 -22.22
CA ALA A 43 22.39 0.49 -21.35
C ALA A 43 23.69 -0.15 -21.89
N ALA A 44 23.64 -1.39 -22.36
CA ALA A 44 24.78 -2.06 -22.98
C ALA A 44 25.24 -1.34 -24.25
N LEU A 45 24.32 -0.86 -25.09
CA LEU A 45 24.62 -0.09 -26.28
C LEU A 45 25.29 1.25 -25.92
N LEU A 46 24.80 1.93 -24.88
CA LEU A 46 25.37 3.18 -24.38
C LEU A 46 26.82 2.98 -23.90
N VAL A 47 27.08 1.91 -23.14
CA VAL A 47 28.42 1.56 -22.67
C VAL A 47 29.35 1.28 -23.88
N LEU A 48 28.86 0.58 -24.90
CA LEU A 48 29.63 0.28 -26.10
C LEU A 48 29.99 1.57 -26.86
N VAL A 49 29.05 2.51 -26.97
CA VAL A 49 29.31 3.83 -27.58
C VAL A 49 30.34 4.62 -26.79
N ILE A 50 30.24 4.62 -25.45
CA ILE A 50 31.22 5.30 -24.57
C ILE A 50 32.61 4.68 -24.76
N VAL A 51 32.74 3.35 -24.79
CA VAL A 51 34.02 2.67 -25.03
C VAL A 51 34.59 3.02 -26.40
N LEU A 52 33.77 3.07 -27.43
CA LEU A 52 34.21 3.47 -28.79
C LEU A 52 34.69 4.92 -28.82
N VAL A 53 34.01 5.84 -28.15
CA VAL A 53 34.40 7.25 -28.03
C VAL A 53 35.72 7.39 -27.26
N VAL A 54 35.86 6.70 -26.12
CA VAL A 54 37.08 6.71 -25.32
C VAL A 54 38.27 6.13 -26.08
N THR A 55 38.06 5.02 -26.84
CA THR A 55 39.14 4.44 -27.67
C THR A 55 39.53 5.36 -28.81
N ALA A 56 38.57 6.04 -29.46
CA ALA A 56 38.84 7.02 -30.51
C ALA A 56 39.61 8.25 -29.94
N VAL A 57 39.22 8.74 -28.78
CA VAL A 57 39.94 9.86 -28.13
C VAL A 57 41.38 9.49 -27.70
N ASN A 58 41.57 8.27 -27.20
CA ASN A 58 42.89 7.76 -26.82
C ASN A 58 43.80 7.51 -28.03
N CYS A 59 43.27 7.17 -29.19
CA CYS A 59 44.04 7.06 -30.42
C CYS A 59 44.50 8.43 -30.96
N VAL A 60 43.78 9.50 -30.65
CA VAL A 60 44.16 10.87 -31.05
C VAL A 60 45.14 11.51 -30.07
N SER A 61 45.14 11.06 -28.79
CA SER A 61 45.98 11.62 -27.69
C SER A 61 47.34 10.91 -27.52
N GLY A 62 47.76 10.05 -28.45
CA GLY A 62 49.01 9.28 -28.41
C GLY A 62 50.29 10.07 -28.58
N CYS A 63 50.30 11.40 -28.41
CA CYS A 63 51.50 12.26 -28.44
C CYS A 63 51.42 13.38 -27.46
N VAL A 64 51.58 13.14 -26.15
CA VAL A 64 52.22 14.07 -25.21
C VAL A 64 52.60 13.33 -23.92
N ASN A 65 53.80 13.53 -23.52
CA ASN A 65 54.65 12.89 -22.54
C ASN A 65 54.38 13.31 -21.08
N THR A 66 54.47 12.33 -20.19
CA THR A 66 54.94 12.34 -18.79
C THR A 66 54.83 13.61 -17.93
N ASN A 67 54.29 13.47 -16.73
CA ASN A 67 55.03 13.55 -15.46
C ASN A 67 54.20 13.15 -14.23
N SER A 68 54.88 12.41 -13.36
CA SER A 68 54.46 11.85 -12.09
C SER A 68 54.12 12.90 -11.03
N VAL A 69 53.13 12.65 -10.18
CA VAL A 69 53.21 13.02 -8.75
C VAL A 69 52.51 11.94 -7.93
N LYS A 70 53.28 11.35 -7.01
CA LYS A 70 52.86 10.48 -5.92
C LYS A 70 52.31 11.34 -4.79
N THR A 71 51.20 10.98 -4.16
CA THR A 71 50.97 11.24 -2.73
C THR A 71 50.03 10.23 -2.10
N ASN A 72 50.59 9.52 -1.21
CA ASN A 72 50.23 8.91 0.07
C ASN A 72 48.79 8.64 0.46
N ALA A 73 48.61 7.35 0.80
CA ALA A 73 47.60 6.80 1.65
C ALA A 73 47.74 7.24 3.11
N GLN A 74 46.63 7.52 3.77
CA GLN A 74 46.57 7.50 5.23
C GLN A 74 45.26 6.85 5.68
N GLN A 75 45.44 5.75 6.41
CA GLN A 75 44.44 5.03 7.19
C GLN A 75 43.96 5.88 8.36
N GLY A 76 42.69 5.85 8.63
CA GLY A 76 42.07 6.40 9.83
C GLY A 76 41.03 5.41 10.38
N THR A 77 41.33 4.89 11.53
CA THR A 77 40.69 3.88 12.38
C THR A 77 39.30 4.27 12.84
N ALA A 78 38.43 3.23 12.96
CA ALA A 78 37.17 3.28 13.69
C ALA A 78 37.37 3.49 15.21
N PRO A 79 36.35 4.00 15.89
CA PRO A 79 36.08 3.53 17.25
C PRO A 79 34.68 2.94 17.42
N SER A 80 34.70 1.79 18.03
CA SER A 80 33.61 1.13 18.73
C SER A 80 33.24 1.93 19.98
N ALA A 81 31.95 2.09 20.25
CA ALA A 81 31.46 2.25 21.62
C ALA A 81 30.00 1.83 21.72
N THR A 82 29.81 0.73 22.41
CA THR A 82 28.61 0.23 23.05
C THR A 82 28.10 1.21 24.10
N GLN A 83 26.82 1.55 24.08
CA GLN A 83 26.11 1.93 25.29
C GLN A 83 24.68 1.41 25.27
N ALA A 84 24.43 0.52 26.21
CA ALA A 84 23.08 0.09 26.64
C ALA A 84 22.37 1.26 27.30
N THR A 85 21.10 1.47 26.99
CA THR A 85 20.23 2.37 27.76
C THR A 85 18.96 1.61 28.18
N GLU A 86 18.61 1.84 29.44
CA GLU A 86 17.55 1.28 30.27
C GLU A 86 16.13 1.36 29.68
N PRO A 87 15.17 0.57 30.21
CA PRO A 87 13.79 0.56 29.73
C PRO A 87 13.06 1.83 30.14
N ALA A 88 12.54 2.54 29.16
CA ALA A 88 11.74 3.73 29.34
C ALA A 88 10.34 3.39 29.86
N LYS A 89 10.00 4.08 30.89
CA LYS A 89 8.82 4.20 31.73
C LYS A 89 7.52 4.36 30.90
N ALA A 90 6.44 3.76 31.41
CA ALA A 90 5.09 3.86 30.90
C ALA A 90 4.70 5.25 30.39
N THR A 91 4.20 5.27 29.17
CA THR A 91 3.81 6.49 28.46
C THR A 91 2.40 6.92 28.83
N GLU A 92 2.26 8.21 29.09
CA GLU A 92 1.04 8.95 29.36
C GLU A 92 -0.06 8.79 28.31
N PRO A 93 -1.34 9.13 28.64
CA PRO A 93 -2.46 9.02 27.72
C PRO A 93 -2.31 9.97 26.54
N ALA A 94 -2.81 9.50 25.39
CA ALA A 94 -2.80 10.18 24.10
C ALA A 94 -2.91 11.70 24.21
N THR A 95 -1.88 12.37 23.76
CA THR A 95 -1.82 13.83 23.61
C THR A 95 -3.03 14.28 22.80
N LYS A 96 -3.85 15.18 23.34
CA LYS A 96 -4.95 15.82 22.60
C LYS A 96 -4.38 16.37 21.30
N ALA A 97 -4.86 15.85 20.18
CA ALA A 97 -4.46 16.35 18.87
C ALA A 97 -4.63 17.87 18.82
N VAL A 98 -3.57 18.57 18.41
CA VAL A 98 -3.66 20.01 18.18
C VAL A 98 -4.53 20.19 16.93
N GLN A 99 -5.74 20.65 17.13
CA GLN A 99 -6.69 20.95 16.04
C GLN A 99 -6.43 22.33 15.48
N ASN A 100 -6.68 22.49 14.20
CA ASN A 100 -6.77 23.76 13.53
C ASN A 100 -8.07 24.51 13.95
N PRO A 101 -8.18 25.82 13.70
CA PRO A 101 -9.38 26.60 14.02
C PRO A 101 -10.66 26.07 13.35
N ASP A 102 -10.55 25.37 12.23
CA ASP A 102 -11.66 24.76 11.49
C ASP A 102 -12.04 23.35 11.99
N GLY A 103 -11.35 22.87 13.06
CA GLY A 103 -11.59 21.55 13.64
C GLY A 103 -10.81 20.40 13.00
N SER A 104 -10.10 20.65 11.87
CA SER A 104 -9.23 19.65 11.27
C SER A 104 -8.00 19.37 12.15
N VAL A 105 -7.42 18.17 12.02
CA VAL A 105 -6.15 17.86 12.68
C VAL A 105 -4.99 18.28 11.81
N LYS A 106 -3.84 18.50 12.43
CA LYS A 106 -2.60 18.73 11.71
C LYS A 106 -2.01 17.41 11.20
N PRO A 107 -1.17 17.44 10.15
CA PRO A 107 -0.53 16.25 9.60
C PRO A 107 0.20 15.38 10.64
N GLU A 108 0.81 15.98 11.66
CA GLU A 108 1.52 15.27 12.74
C GLU A 108 0.62 14.37 13.59
N TYR A 109 -0.70 14.53 13.51
CA TYR A 109 -1.66 13.59 14.10
C TYR A 109 -1.45 12.16 13.59
N PHE A 110 -0.94 12.01 12.38
CA PHE A 110 -0.70 10.73 11.74
C PHE A 110 0.73 10.19 11.91
N ASP A 111 1.59 10.83 12.71
CA ASP A 111 2.99 10.42 12.89
C ASP A 111 3.18 8.96 13.34
N ASP A 112 2.22 8.43 14.08
CA ASP A 112 2.19 7.06 14.58
C ASP A 112 1.18 6.16 13.85
N ALA A 113 0.77 6.58 12.64
CA ALA A 113 -0.21 5.87 11.83
C ALA A 113 0.43 4.97 10.78
N VAL A 114 -0.26 3.86 10.47
CA VAL A 114 -0.03 3.05 9.28
C VAL A 114 -1.30 2.93 8.46
N PHE A 115 -1.20 3.15 7.16
CA PHE A 115 -2.27 2.92 6.19
C PHE A 115 -2.04 1.59 5.49
N VAL A 116 -3.00 0.69 5.59
CA VAL A 116 -2.94 -0.67 5.03
C VAL A 116 -3.95 -0.80 3.90
N GLY A 117 -3.50 -1.23 2.73
CA GLY A 117 -4.43 -1.43 1.62
C GLY A 117 -3.85 -2.04 0.36
N ASP A 118 -4.66 -2.02 -0.68
CA ASP A 118 -4.37 -2.64 -1.98
C ASP A 118 -3.78 -1.65 -3.01
N SER A 119 -4.07 -1.84 -4.31
CA SER A 119 -3.58 -0.96 -5.37
C SER A 119 -4.14 0.46 -5.30
N VAL A 120 -5.31 0.66 -4.70
CA VAL A 120 -5.87 2.00 -4.47
C VAL A 120 -5.05 2.73 -3.40
N THR A 121 -4.73 2.05 -2.30
CA THR A 121 -3.84 2.59 -1.27
C THR A 121 -2.40 2.74 -1.78
N LEU A 122 -1.97 1.95 -2.76
CA LEU A 122 -0.67 2.13 -3.40
C LEU A 122 -0.61 3.46 -4.19
N SER A 123 -1.69 3.87 -4.89
CA SER A 123 -1.72 5.20 -5.53
C SER A 123 -1.67 6.31 -4.47
N PHE A 124 -2.38 6.15 -3.37
CA PHE A 124 -2.32 7.07 -2.24
C PHE A 124 -0.90 7.20 -1.66
N SER A 125 -0.13 6.10 -1.57
CA SER A 125 1.27 6.17 -1.13
C SER A 125 2.13 7.01 -2.09
N MET A 126 1.92 6.86 -3.39
CA MET A 126 2.65 7.66 -4.40
C MET A 126 2.31 9.16 -4.29
N TYR A 127 1.05 9.48 -4.01
CA TYR A 127 0.62 10.85 -3.71
C TYR A 127 1.34 11.39 -2.47
N VAL A 128 1.27 10.68 -1.34
CA VAL A 128 1.90 11.08 -0.08
C VAL A 128 3.40 11.30 -0.26
N GLU A 129 4.10 10.38 -0.93
CA GLU A 129 5.53 10.51 -1.24
C GLU A 129 5.82 11.74 -2.10
N SER A 130 5.01 11.96 -3.16
CA SER A 130 5.16 13.11 -4.04
C SER A 130 4.97 14.45 -3.31
N GLN A 131 4.02 14.56 -2.38
CA GLN A 131 3.82 15.76 -1.56
C GLN A 131 5.04 16.00 -0.65
N ARG A 132 5.51 14.96 0.03
CA ARG A 132 6.68 15.05 0.92
C ARG A 132 7.96 15.41 0.17
N GLU A 133 8.17 14.90 -1.05
CA GLU A 133 9.29 15.28 -1.92
C GLU A 133 9.26 16.77 -2.30
N GLN A 134 8.08 17.37 -2.39
CA GLN A 134 7.88 18.79 -2.62
C GLN A 134 7.98 19.65 -1.34
N GLY A 135 8.27 19.03 -0.19
CA GLY A 135 8.37 19.70 1.11
C GLY A 135 7.00 20.00 1.74
N ILE A 136 5.92 19.41 1.25
CA ILE A 136 4.57 19.52 1.82
C ILE A 136 4.42 18.44 2.87
N ASP A 137 4.00 18.83 4.08
CA ASP A 137 3.71 17.89 5.15
C ASP A 137 2.38 17.19 4.90
N CYS A 138 2.45 16.00 4.29
CA CYS A 138 1.32 15.15 3.98
C CYS A 138 1.27 13.98 4.97
N LEU A 139 0.26 13.97 5.85
CA LEU A 139 0.03 12.94 6.87
C LEU A 139 1.25 12.68 7.79
N GLY A 140 2.04 13.72 8.10
CA GLY A 140 3.18 13.63 9.00
C GLY A 140 4.15 12.50 8.61
N LYS A 141 4.46 11.62 9.56
CA LYS A 141 5.33 10.45 9.37
C LYS A 141 4.57 9.14 9.12
N ALA A 142 3.28 9.20 8.80
CA ALA A 142 2.50 8.00 8.53
C ALA A 142 3.20 7.08 7.52
N TYR A 143 3.15 5.78 7.79
CA TYR A 143 3.65 4.76 6.87
C TYR A 143 2.51 4.20 6.03
N VAL A 144 2.75 3.94 4.74
CA VAL A 144 1.78 3.26 3.88
C VAL A 144 2.27 1.85 3.56
N LEU A 145 1.55 0.86 4.06
CA LEU A 145 1.84 -0.56 3.91
C LEU A 145 0.87 -1.16 2.89
N SER A 146 1.21 -1.11 1.62
CA SER A 146 0.31 -1.50 0.53
C SER A 146 0.92 -2.52 -0.43
N ALA A 147 0.04 -3.31 -1.07
CA ALA A 147 0.46 -4.19 -2.16
C ALA A 147 -0.67 -4.31 -3.20
N GLY A 148 -0.31 -4.27 -4.48
CA GLY A 148 -1.27 -4.46 -5.56
C GLY A 148 -2.04 -5.77 -5.39
N SER A 149 -3.36 -5.70 -5.43
CA SER A 149 -4.27 -6.85 -5.25
C SER A 149 -4.28 -7.46 -3.83
N LEU A 150 -3.77 -6.78 -2.81
CA LEU A 150 -3.94 -7.21 -1.43
C LEU A 150 -5.43 -7.34 -1.08
N SER A 151 -5.79 -8.35 -0.30
CA SER A 151 -7.15 -8.57 0.18
C SER A 151 -7.12 -9.23 1.56
N TYR A 152 -8.25 -9.21 2.26
CA TYR A 152 -8.39 -9.95 3.50
C TYR A 152 -8.16 -11.45 3.29
N THR A 153 -8.67 -11.98 2.17
CA THR A 153 -8.58 -13.41 1.86
C THR A 153 -7.16 -13.81 1.46
N ASN A 154 -6.54 -13.11 0.51
CA ASN A 154 -5.24 -13.55 -0.01
C ASN A 154 -4.07 -13.27 0.95
N SER A 155 -4.23 -12.33 1.88
CA SER A 155 -3.26 -12.11 2.96
C SER A 155 -3.22 -13.26 3.99
N ALA A 156 -4.24 -14.13 4.00
CA ALA A 156 -4.32 -15.26 4.90
C ALA A 156 -3.57 -16.51 4.40
N PHE A 157 -3.19 -16.56 3.13
CA PHE A 157 -2.41 -17.68 2.61
C PHE A 157 -0.98 -17.70 3.18
N PRO A 158 -0.34 -18.88 3.24
CA PRO A 158 1.03 -19.01 3.72
C PRO A 158 2.00 -18.07 2.97
N VAL A 159 2.87 -17.39 3.70
CA VAL A 159 3.88 -16.49 3.13
C VAL A 159 4.72 -17.22 2.10
N GLY A 160 4.89 -16.62 0.92
CA GLY A 160 5.63 -17.19 -0.19
C GLY A 160 4.82 -18.15 -1.07
N SER A 161 3.58 -18.50 -0.72
CA SER A 161 2.70 -19.24 -1.62
C SER A 161 2.24 -18.40 -2.81
N GLU A 162 1.87 -19.04 -3.92
CA GLU A 162 1.49 -18.36 -5.17
C GLU A 162 0.28 -17.40 -4.98
N ASN A 163 -0.63 -17.76 -4.11
CA ASN A 163 -1.86 -17.00 -3.85
C ASN A 163 -1.71 -15.97 -2.72
N CYS A 164 -0.59 -15.96 -2.00
CA CYS A 164 -0.34 -15.00 -0.94
C CYS A 164 0.05 -13.64 -1.51
N VAL A 165 -0.64 -12.61 -1.08
CA VAL A 165 -0.29 -11.22 -1.39
C VAL A 165 -0.12 -10.47 -0.08
N LEU A 166 1.08 -9.98 0.15
CA LEU A 166 1.45 -9.19 1.31
C LEU A 166 2.37 -8.05 0.86
N PRO A 167 2.33 -6.91 1.53
CA PRO A 167 3.30 -5.85 1.28
C PRO A 167 4.69 -6.28 1.72
N VAL A 168 5.70 -5.58 1.19
CA VAL A 168 7.09 -5.73 1.61
C VAL A 168 7.40 -4.63 2.61
N TYR A 169 7.82 -5.00 3.81
CA TYR A 169 8.30 -4.10 4.82
C TYR A 169 9.76 -4.40 5.14
N GLN A 170 10.64 -3.38 5.09
CA GLN A 170 12.10 -3.51 5.27
C GLN A 170 12.74 -4.64 4.43
N GLY A 171 12.26 -4.80 3.18
CA GLY A 171 12.75 -5.82 2.26
C GLY A 171 12.21 -7.24 2.49
N VAL A 172 11.35 -7.43 3.48
CA VAL A 172 10.75 -8.73 3.84
C VAL A 172 9.26 -8.74 3.56
N GLN A 173 8.78 -9.82 2.93
CA GLN A 173 7.36 -10.12 2.82
C GLN A 173 6.96 -10.98 4.04
N GLN A 174 6.08 -10.46 4.87
CA GLN A 174 5.65 -11.09 6.13
C GLN A 174 4.17 -10.78 6.42
N PRO A 175 3.52 -11.47 7.39
CA PRO A 175 2.15 -11.18 7.78
C PRO A 175 1.94 -9.70 8.12
N LEU A 176 0.74 -9.17 7.81
CA LEU A 176 0.39 -7.76 8.04
C LEU A 176 0.57 -7.37 9.50
N GLU A 177 0.10 -8.22 10.42
CA GLU A 177 0.19 -8.02 11.85
C GLU A 177 1.63 -7.93 12.35
N ASP A 178 2.57 -8.63 11.72
CA ASP A 178 4.00 -8.56 12.05
C ASP A 178 4.61 -7.22 11.61
N SER A 179 4.28 -6.79 10.38
CA SER A 179 4.74 -5.50 9.86
C SER A 179 4.21 -4.33 10.68
N ILE A 180 2.92 -4.37 11.05
CA ILE A 180 2.26 -3.35 11.87
C ILE A 180 2.88 -3.28 13.27
N ALA A 181 3.13 -4.44 13.90
CA ALA A 181 3.77 -4.50 15.21
C ALA A 181 5.21 -3.97 15.17
N GLN A 182 6.00 -4.30 14.14
CA GLN A 182 7.35 -3.78 13.96
C GLN A 182 7.40 -2.27 13.72
N LEU A 183 6.38 -1.71 13.04
CA LEU A 183 6.21 -0.26 12.89
C LEU A 183 5.90 0.44 14.22
N GLY A 184 5.39 -0.29 15.21
CA GLY A 184 4.95 0.29 16.48
C GLY A 184 3.74 1.22 16.32
N ALA A 185 2.95 1.02 15.26
CA ALA A 185 1.83 1.88 14.91
C ALA A 185 0.78 1.92 16.03
N LYS A 186 0.32 3.13 16.36
CA LYS A 186 -0.78 3.36 17.32
C LYS A 186 -2.12 3.54 16.63
N LYS A 187 -2.12 3.90 15.36
CA LYS A 187 -3.30 4.05 14.51
C LYS A 187 -3.13 3.19 13.26
N VAL A 188 -4.08 2.32 12.99
CA VAL A 188 -4.05 1.41 11.84
C VAL A 188 -5.27 1.68 10.97
N TYR A 189 -5.07 2.35 9.85
CA TYR A 189 -6.10 2.67 8.86
C TYR A 189 -6.13 1.56 7.81
N ILE A 190 -7.28 0.89 7.64
CA ILE A 190 -7.40 -0.25 6.73
C ILE A 190 -8.43 0.06 5.65
N MET A 191 -8.00 0.02 4.38
CA MET A 191 -8.86 -0.01 3.20
C MET A 191 -8.56 -1.26 2.40
N LEU A 192 -9.34 -2.31 2.63
CA LEU A 192 -9.28 -3.59 1.90
C LEU A 192 -10.71 -4.06 1.62
N GLY A 193 -10.86 -4.92 0.63
CA GLY A 193 -12.15 -5.49 0.24
C GLY A 193 -12.39 -5.43 -1.27
N MET A 194 -11.87 -4.45 -1.99
CA MET A 194 -12.02 -4.34 -3.45
C MET A 194 -11.62 -5.64 -4.18
N ASN A 195 -10.63 -6.35 -3.66
CA ASN A 195 -10.13 -7.59 -4.22
C ASN A 195 -10.77 -8.84 -3.62
N ASP A 196 -11.65 -8.69 -2.65
CA ASP A 196 -12.45 -9.75 -2.04
C ASP A 196 -13.87 -9.78 -2.62
N VAL A 197 -14.54 -8.60 -2.65
CA VAL A 197 -15.91 -8.49 -3.17
C VAL A 197 -15.95 -8.79 -4.66
N GLY A 198 -17.00 -9.44 -5.11
CA GLY A 198 -17.11 -9.94 -6.49
C GLY A 198 -16.40 -11.27 -6.73
N ALA A 199 -15.50 -11.70 -5.86
CA ALA A 199 -14.83 -13.00 -5.91
C ALA A 199 -15.37 -13.98 -4.87
N TYR A 200 -15.76 -13.46 -3.70
CA TYR A 200 -16.30 -14.22 -2.58
C TYR A 200 -17.62 -13.61 -2.12
N ASP A 201 -18.47 -14.40 -1.44
CA ASP A 201 -19.63 -13.89 -0.74
C ASP A 201 -19.20 -13.01 0.46
N ILE A 202 -20.03 -12.02 0.77
CA ILE A 202 -19.71 -11.01 1.79
C ILE A 202 -19.50 -11.63 3.18
N ASP A 203 -20.23 -12.67 3.55
CA ASP A 203 -20.11 -13.29 4.87
C ASP A 203 -18.77 -14.02 5.03
N SER A 204 -18.30 -14.69 3.98
CA SER A 204 -16.95 -15.27 3.93
C SER A 204 -15.87 -14.18 4.04
N VAL A 205 -16.05 -13.07 3.34
CA VAL A 205 -15.12 -11.92 3.43
C VAL A 205 -15.10 -11.35 4.85
N MET A 206 -16.27 -11.16 5.48
CA MET A 206 -16.38 -10.65 6.85
C MET A 206 -15.72 -11.57 7.89
N THR A 207 -15.74 -12.89 7.67
CA THR A 207 -14.99 -13.85 8.48
C THR A 207 -13.49 -13.59 8.41
N ASN A 208 -12.96 -13.35 7.21
CA ASN A 208 -11.55 -13.00 7.00
C ASN A 208 -11.21 -11.62 7.59
N VAL A 209 -12.11 -10.63 7.48
CA VAL A 209 -11.99 -9.31 8.14
C VAL A 209 -11.79 -9.48 9.64
N THR A 210 -12.72 -10.20 10.29
CA THR A 210 -12.69 -10.41 11.74
C THR A 210 -11.39 -11.11 12.19
N THR A 211 -11.00 -12.15 11.45
CA THR A 211 -9.78 -12.90 11.73
C THR A 211 -8.54 -12.01 11.60
N ARG A 212 -8.44 -11.25 10.51
CA ARG A 212 -7.26 -10.41 10.24
C ARG A 212 -7.14 -9.27 11.25
N ILE A 213 -8.24 -8.61 11.58
CA ILE A 213 -8.25 -7.54 12.60
C ILE A 213 -7.90 -8.13 13.97
N GLY A 214 -8.42 -9.31 14.32
CA GLY A 214 -8.05 -10.03 15.54
C GLY A 214 -6.55 -10.25 15.64
N MET A 215 -5.91 -10.78 14.59
CA MET A 215 -4.45 -11.00 14.55
C MET A 215 -3.64 -9.70 14.70
N ILE A 216 -4.11 -8.59 14.10
CA ILE A 216 -3.48 -7.28 14.28
C ILE A 216 -3.59 -6.84 15.75
N LYS A 217 -4.77 -6.99 16.36
CA LYS A 217 -4.99 -6.63 17.78
C LYS A 217 -4.20 -7.51 18.74
N ASP A 218 -4.02 -8.80 18.43
CA ASP A 218 -3.21 -9.71 19.25
C ASP A 218 -1.74 -9.27 19.31
N LYS A 219 -1.19 -8.79 18.21
CA LYS A 219 0.21 -8.32 18.14
C LYS A 219 0.40 -6.84 18.47
N SER A 220 -0.65 -6.05 18.32
CA SER A 220 -0.67 -4.60 18.59
C SER A 220 -1.90 -4.23 19.41
N PRO A 221 -2.01 -4.68 20.70
CA PRO A 221 -3.21 -4.51 21.51
C PRO A 221 -3.60 -3.05 21.73
N ASP A 222 -2.62 -2.16 21.80
CA ASP A 222 -2.82 -0.72 22.01
C ASP A 222 -3.15 0.04 20.70
N ALA A 223 -3.02 -0.59 19.54
CA ALA A 223 -3.31 0.05 18.28
C ALA A 223 -4.82 0.26 18.11
N ARG A 224 -5.21 1.49 17.74
CA ARG A 224 -6.58 1.82 17.37
C ARG A 224 -6.79 1.51 15.89
N ILE A 225 -7.80 0.72 15.59
CA ILE A 225 -8.18 0.34 14.24
C ILE A 225 -9.15 1.37 13.68
N TYR A 226 -8.89 1.84 12.47
CA TYR A 226 -9.76 2.72 11.67
C TYR A 226 -10.11 1.98 10.38
N LEU A 227 -11.40 1.79 10.12
CA LEU A 227 -11.88 1.11 8.92
C LEU A 227 -12.33 2.13 7.88
N GLN A 228 -11.82 2.01 6.68
CA GLN A 228 -12.17 2.89 5.56
C GLN A 228 -13.04 2.12 4.58
N SER A 229 -14.06 2.79 4.02
CA SER A 229 -14.87 2.21 2.96
C SER A 229 -14.05 1.93 1.71
N VAL A 230 -14.37 0.84 1.02
CA VAL A 230 -13.90 0.55 -0.33
C VAL A 230 -14.45 1.61 -1.28
N THR A 231 -13.62 2.11 -2.18
CA THR A 231 -13.93 3.20 -3.13
C THR A 231 -14.87 2.72 -4.26
N PRO A 232 -15.61 3.63 -4.92
CA PRO A 232 -16.47 3.27 -6.03
C PRO A 232 -15.69 2.93 -7.30
N LEU A 233 -16.39 2.32 -8.27
CA LEU A 233 -15.98 2.18 -9.67
C LEU A 233 -16.65 3.26 -10.52
N VAL A 234 -16.05 3.63 -11.66
CA VAL A 234 -16.70 4.48 -12.67
C VAL A 234 -17.94 3.82 -13.25
N ALA A 235 -18.88 4.61 -13.78
CA ALA A 235 -20.15 4.13 -14.33
C ALA A 235 -19.98 3.07 -15.43
N SER A 236 -18.94 3.19 -16.27
CA SER A 236 -18.67 2.28 -17.39
C SER A 236 -18.10 0.92 -16.99
N LYS A 237 -17.75 0.71 -15.71
CA LYS A 237 -17.06 -0.52 -15.23
C LYS A 237 -17.90 -1.32 -14.21
N GLN A 238 -19.23 -1.26 -14.35
CA GLN A 238 -20.15 -2.05 -13.51
C GLN A 238 -20.26 -3.48 -14.08
N GLY A 239 -19.50 -4.40 -13.50
CA GLY A 239 -19.51 -5.82 -13.88
C GLY A 239 -20.63 -6.61 -13.20
N GLU A 240 -20.86 -7.85 -13.67
CA GLU A 240 -21.85 -8.77 -13.08
C GLU A 240 -21.53 -9.09 -11.61
N TYR A 241 -20.25 -9.28 -11.29
CA TYR A 241 -19.79 -9.72 -9.96
C TYR A 241 -19.14 -8.60 -9.15
N LEU A 242 -18.49 -7.66 -9.80
CA LEU A 242 -17.90 -6.50 -9.17
C LEU A 242 -18.55 -5.24 -9.74
N ASN A 243 -19.32 -4.57 -8.90
CA ASN A 243 -20.04 -3.33 -9.20
C ASN A 243 -20.28 -2.54 -7.91
N ASN A 244 -20.77 -1.32 -8.04
CA ASN A 244 -20.96 -0.44 -6.90
C ASN A 244 -22.08 -0.88 -5.95
N GLU A 245 -23.01 -1.72 -6.38
CA GLU A 245 -24.03 -2.30 -5.48
C GLU A 245 -23.38 -3.26 -4.49
N VAL A 246 -22.57 -4.19 -5.00
CA VAL A 246 -21.80 -5.15 -4.16
C VAL A 246 -20.83 -4.42 -3.24
N ILE A 247 -20.12 -3.38 -3.74
CA ILE A 247 -19.22 -2.57 -2.94
C ILE A 247 -19.97 -1.87 -1.80
N ARG A 248 -21.11 -1.23 -2.08
CA ARG A 248 -21.93 -0.59 -1.04
C ARG A 248 -22.42 -1.58 0.00
N SER A 249 -22.90 -2.74 -0.43
CA SER A 249 -23.34 -3.81 0.49
C SER A 249 -22.22 -4.26 1.42
N PHE A 250 -20.99 -4.39 0.90
CA PHE A 250 -19.82 -4.68 1.72
C PHE A 250 -19.49 -3.52 2.66
N ASN A 251 -19.49 -2.28 2.19
CA ASN A 251 -19.21 -1.09 2.99
C ASN A 251 -20.21 -0.95 4.16
N GLU A 252 -21.50 -1.25 3.95
CA GLU A 252 -22.51 -1.27 5.01
C GLU A 252 -22.22 -2.34 6.08
N ARG A 253 -21.77 -3.53 5.66
CA ARG A 253 -21.35 -4.58 6.59
C ARG A 253 -20.10 -4.19 7.37
N MET A 254 -19.11 -3.55 6.72
CA MET A 254 -17.91 -3.02 7.36
C MET A 254 -18.24 -1.91 8.36
N LYS A 255 -19.16 -1.01 8.02
CA LYS A 255 -19.64 0.04 8.92
C LYS A 255 -20.31 -0.55 10.16
N SER A 256 -21.21 -1.50 9.96
CA SER A 256 -21.88 -2.20 11.08
C SER A 256 -20.87 -2.95 11.96
N TYR A 257 -19.85 -3.58 11.37
CA TYR A 257 -18.78 -4.24 12.10
C TYR A 257 -17.94 -3.23 12.90
N ALA A 258 -17.62 -2.08 12.31
CA ALA A 258 -16.91 -1.00 12.97
C ALA A 258 -17.69 -0.48 14.20
N GLU A 259 -18.97 -0.23 14.05
CA GLU A 259 -19.85 0.23 15.14
C GLU A 259 -19.91 -0.77 16.30
N GLN A 260 -20.07 -2.06 16.00
CA GLN A 260 -20.11 -3.15 16.99
C GLN A 260 -18.80 -3.30 17.79
N ASN A 261 -17.68 -2.93 17.19
CA ASN A 261 -16.34 -3.06 17.80
C ASN A 261 -15.76 -1.72 18.28
N ASN A 262 -16.53 -0.62 18.22
CA ASN A 262 -16.10 0.74 18.57
C ASN A 262 -14.87 1.19 17.75
N TYR A 263 -14.78 0.78 16.49
CA TYR A 263 -13.78 1.27 15.56
C TYR A 263 -14.32 2.49 14.80
N PRO A 264 -13.52 3.57 14.63
CA PRO A 264 -13.87 4.63 13.70
C PRO A 264 -14.07 4.09 12.28
N TYR A 265 -15.14 4.53 11.62
CA TYR A 265 -15.41 4.25 10.21
C TYR A 265 -15.30 5.52 9.38
N LEU A 266 -14.56 5.47 8.31
CA LEU A 266 -14.24 6.59 7.41
C LEU A 266 -14.85 6.33 6.04
N ASP A 267 -15.81 7.15 5.64
CA ASP A 267 -16.55 6.97 4.38
C ASP A 267 -15.84 7.63 3.18
N ILE A 268 -14.77 7.01 2.74
CA ILE A 268 -14.01 7.46 1.56
C ILE A 268 -14.81 7.26 0.27
N TYR A 269 -15.72 6.27 0.25
CA TYR A 269 -16.62 6.04 -0.90
C TYR A 269 -17.38 7.32 -1.27
N SER A 270 -18.07 7.91 -0.31
CA SER A 270 -18.88 9.10 -0.53
C SER A 270 -18.04 10.34 -0.91
N VAL A 271 -16.79 10.42 -0.45
CA VAL A 271 -15.87 11.52 -0.82
C VAL A 271 -15.56 11.49 -2.32
N LEU A 272 -15.39 10.29 -2.87
CA LEU A 272 -14.93 10.10 -4.25
C LEU A 272 -16.07 9.87 -5.25
N ALA A 273 -17.29 9.57 -4.75
CA ALA A 273 -18.45 9.31 -5.59
C ALA A 273 -19.06 10.60 -6.16
N ASP A 274 -19.66 10.46 -7.32
CA ASP A 274 -20.60 11.44 -7.89
C ASP A 274 -21.99 11.31 -7.24
N GLU A 275 -22.94 12.13 -7.70
CA GLU A 275 -24.34 12.13 -7.22
C GLU A 275 -25.07 10.80 -7.46
N ASN A 276 -24.60 9.98 -8.38
CA ASN A 276 -25.16 8.67 -8.73
C ASN A 276 -24.43 7.52 -8.00
N GLY A 277 -23.38 7.81 -7.22
CA GLY A 277 -22.59 6.85 -6.48
C GLY A 277 -21.51 6.14 -7.32
N TYR A 278 -21.14 6.71 -8.46
CA TYR A 278 -20.00 6.24 -9.27
C TYR A 278 -18.76 7.05 -8.94
N LEU A 279 -17.57 6.42 -9.11
CA LEU A 279 -16.32 7.18 -9.05
C LEU A 279 -16.35 8.31 -10.08
N ARG A 280 -16.11 9.54 -9.64
CA ARG A 280 -16.02 10.68 -10.54
C ARG A 280 -14.98 10.44 -11.60
N GLU A 281 -15.28 10.77 -12.87
CA GLU A 281 -14.38 10.51 -13.99
C GLU A 281 -13.02 11.19 -13.81
N GLU A 282 -13.00 12.43 -13.29
CA GLU A 282 -11.77 13.17 -12.99
C GLU A 282 -10.93 12.57 -11.86
N TYR A 283 -11.52 11.68 -11.06
CA TYR A 283 -10.84 10.95 -9.99
C TYR A 283 -10.33 9.58 -10.43
N CYS A 284 -10.67 9.13 -11.63
CA CYS A 284 -10.23 7.83 -12.16
C CYS A 284 -9.00 7.98 -13.07
N SER A 285 -7.91 7.26 -12.75
CA SER A 285 -6.69 7.26 -13.55
C SER A 285 -6.68 6.18 -14.64
N ASP A 286 -7.61 5.21 -14.59
CA ASP A 286 -7.68 4.08 -15.52
C ASP A 286 -9.11 3.80 -16.06
N PRO A 287 -9.83 4.82 -16.59
CA PRO A 287 -11.23 4.66 -17.00
C PRO A 287 -11.41 3.60 -18.09
N ASP A 288 -10.44 3.41 -18.97
CA ASP A 288 -10.43 2.35 -19.99
C ASP A 288 -9.97 1.00 -19.42
N GLY A 289 -9.27 1.00 -18.30
CA GLY A 289 -8.77 -0.17 -17.60
C GLY A 289 -9.80 -0.79 -16.67
N MET A 290 -9.50 -0.80 -15.37
CA MET A 290 -10.37 -1.34 -14.32
C MET A 290 -11.38 -0.33 -13.79
N GLY A 291 -11.16 0.97 -13.99
CA GLY A 291 -12.04 2.06 -13.59
C GLY A 291 -12.15 2.25 -12.08
N MET A 292 -11.08 1.96 -11.35
CA MET A 292 -11.03 1.99 -9.89
C MET A 292 -9.81 2.69 -9.30
N HIS A 293 -8.74 2.87 -10.09
CA HIS A 293 -7.52 3.49 -9.58
C HIS A 293 -7.65 5.01 -9.58
N LEU A 294 -7.05 5.63 -8.56
CA LEU A 294 -7.26 7.04 -8.27
C LEU A 294 -6.25 7.94 -8.99
N THR A 295 -6.65 9.17 -9.25
CA THR A 295 -5.77 10.27 -9.63
C THR A 295 -5.22 10.97 -8.39
N MET A 296 -4.16 11.76 -8.54
CA MET A 296 -3.63 12.62 -7.47
C MET A 296 -4.69 13.57 -6.88
N ALA A 297 -5.68 14.01 -7.68
CA ALA A 297 -6.79 14.84 -7.20
C ALA A 297 -7.73 14.08 -6.27
N ALA A 298 -7.99 12.81 -6.56
CA ALA A 298 -8.77 11.92 -5.69
C ALA A 298 -8.02 11.62 -4.38
N ASP A 299 -6.72 11.36 -4.47
CA ASP A 299 -5.87 11.12 -3.30
C ASP A 299 -5.80 12.37 -2.40
N ALA A 300 -5.76 13.58 -2.99
CA ALA A 300 -5.83 14.84 -2.24
C ALA A 300 -7.18 15.03 -1.53
N ALA A 301 -8.29 14.68 -2.19
CA ALA A 301 -9.61 14.72 -1.56
C ALA A 301 -9.72 13.70 -0.40
N TRP A 302 -9.10 12.53 -0.54
CA TRP A 302 -9.00 11.54 0.52
C TRP A 302 -8.19 12.06 1.71
N GLU A 303 -7.00 12.64 1.50
CA GLU A 303 -6.21 13.29 2.55
C GLU A 303 -6.99 14.38 3.28
N GLU A 304 -7.63 15.28 2.53
CA GLU A 304 -8.43 16.37 3.11
C GLU A 304 -9.55 15.83 4.02
N TYR A 305 -10.20 14.75 3.60
CA TYR A 305 -11.23 14.09 4.40
C TYR A 305 -10.63 13.52 5.70
N LEU A 306 -9.49 12.84 5.63
CA LEU A 306 -8.80 12.29 6.80
C LEU A 306 -8.43 13.37 7.83
N LEU A 307 -7.93 14.51 7.36
CA LEU A 307 -7.60 15.66 8.22
C LEU A 307 -8.84 16.23 8.92
N LYS A 308 -9.98 16.25 8.24
CA LYS A 308 -11.25 16.79 8.78
C LYS A 308 -12.02 15.78 9.66
N HIS A 309 -11.78 14.48 9.50
CA HIS A 309 -12.53 13.41 10.18
C HIS A 309 -11.61 12.45 10.93
N PRO A 310 -10.77 12.92 11.87
CA PRO A 310 -9.76 12.10 12.53
C PRO A 310 -10.35 10.93 13.33
N GLU A 311 -11.62 11.04 13.73
CA GLU A 311 -12.34 10.03 14.53
C GLU A 311 -13.46 9.32 13.75
N GLY A 312 -13.55 9.51 12.43
CA GLY A 312 -14.52 8.81 11.59
C GLY A 312 -15.98 9.24 11.80
N LYS A 313 -16.24 10.51 12.01
CA LYS A 313 -17.61 11.05 12.17
C LYS A 313 -17.93 12.06 11.07
#